data_d3b062d95c2b90e19e3b84e8cb3d5faa
#
_entry.id   d3b062d95c2b90e19e3b84e8cb3d5faa
#
_cell.length_a   1.000
_cell.length_b   1.000
_cell.length_c   1.000
_cell.angle_alpha   90.00
_cell.angle_beta   90.00
_cell.angle_gamma   90.00
#
_symmetry.space_group_name_H-M   'P 1'
#
loop_
_entity.id
_entity.type
_entity.pdbx_description
1 polymer ?
#
loop_
_entity_poly.entity_id
_entity_poly.type
_entity_poly.pdbx_seq_one_letter_code
_entity_poly.pdbx_strand_id
1 'polypeptide(L)'
;MVVKSLYKNDAFEWVDIQDMKYENISEISKQYKINILHLEDCINANHLPKAEDLGEIKFILARTSSEPGNKFLNSINDISTKVGIFIKENLILTIHRVDNERIKKLSEELKNGTFQAANPYRIALELGSGILKSYRKENINLLEKMEKIENDIFTKTDSNSNEIKRLYRLKRRASLNLKLLSISNEWVNFYDKLPIEKIEFNDLKDTYTEVMSGFEYLNSQSTSLISLFLALSDQRNNESMKILAVYSAYFLPITFLASLYGMNFQEMFGIDHEYGFYWMLGIMVVIVIVTSIFMKRKNVK
;
A
#
# COMPACT_ATOMS: atom_id res chain seq x y z
N MET A 1 -29.56 -5.38 -12.29
CA MET A 1 -29.51 -6.58 -11.40
C MET A 1 -29.57 -7.85 -12.23
N VAL A 2 -28.74 -8.82 -11.92
CA VAL A 2 -28.76 -10.16 -12.53
C VAL A 2 -28.86 -11.17 -11.41
N VAL A 3 -29.87 -12.02 -11.43
CA VAL A 3 -30.09 -13.10 -10.45
C VAL A 3 -29.85 -14.45 -11.15
N LYS A 4 -28.97 -15.28 -10.62
CA LYS A 4 -28.61 -16.58 -11.19
C LYS A 4 -28.62 -17.65 -10.10
N SER A 5 -29.26 -18.78 -10.37
CA SER A 5 -29.03 -20.01 -9.59
C SER A 5 -27.73 -20.64 -10.08
N LEU A 6 -26.70 -20.59 -9.27
CA LEU A 6 -25.37 -21.09 -9.60
C LEU A 6 -25.25 -22.60 -9.40
N TYR A 7 -25.90 -23.12 -8.35
CA TYR A 7 -25.89 -24.52 -8.00
C TYR A 7 -27.20 -24.89 -7.27
N LYS A 8 -27.71 -26.08 -7.53
CA LYS A 8 -28.89 -26.61 -6.86
C LYS A 8 -28.78 -28.11 -6.76
N ASN A 9 -29.06 -28.62 -5.56
CA ASN A 9 -29.24 -30.06 -5.28
C ASN A 9 -30.47 -30.28 -4.39
N ASP A 10 -30.68 -31.50 -3.93
CA ASP A 10 -31.82 -31.83 -3.10
C ASP A 10 -31.78 -31.18 -1.70
N ALA A 11 -30.59 -30.81 -1.21
CA ALA A 11 -30.39 -30.24 0.12
C ALA A 11 -30.47 -28.71 0.15
N PHE A 12 -29.92 -28.03 -0.86
CA PHE A 12 -29.86 -26.57 -0.87
C PHE A 12 -29.68 -25.97 -2.26
N GLU A 13 -29.89 -24.65 -2.37
CA GLU A 13 -29.68 -23.87 -3.55
C GLU A 13 -28.66 -22.73 -3.28
N TRP A 14 -27.77 -22.48 -4.24
CA TRP A 14 -26.89 -21.28 -4.25
C TRP A 14 -27.36 -20.31 -5.31
N VAL A 15 -27.83 -19.14 -4.85
CA VAL A 15 -28.27 -18.04 -5.69
C VAL A 15 -27.26 -16.91 -5.61
N ASP A 16 -26.94 -16.31 -6.75
CA ASP A 16 -26.03 -15.18 -6.86
C ASP A 16 -26.75 -13.98 -7.47
N ILE A 17 -26.59 -12.81 -6.81
CA ILE A 17 -27.18 -11.54 -7.25
C ILE A 17 -26.04 -10.57 -7.55
N GLN A 18 -25.90 -10.22 -8.82
CA GLN A 18 -24.95 -9.25 -9.28
C GLN A 18 -25.61 -7.90 -9.58
N ASP A 19 -24.94 -6.81 -9.16
CA ASP A 19 -25.34 -5.41 -9.39
C ASP A 19 -26.77 -5.09 -8.91
N MET A 20 -27.07 -5.48 -7.65
CA MET A 20 -28.32 -5.12 -6.99
C MET A 20 -28.37 -3.62 -6.73
N LYS A 21 -29.52 -2.98 -7.05
CA LYS A 21 -29.77 -1.55 -6.83
C LYS A 21 -30.85 -1.35 -5.78
N TYR A 22 -30.96 -0.13 -5.25
CA TYR A 22 -31.97 0.21 -4.23
C TYR A 22 -33.41 -0.12 -4.63
N GLU A 23 -33.76 0.06 -5.92
CA GLU A 23 -35.07 -0.29 -6.48
C GLU A 23 -35.44 -1.78 -6.37
N ASN A 24 -34.43 -2.66 -6.32
CA ASN A 24 -34.61 -4.11 -6.25
C ASN A 24 -34.73 -4.67 -4.82
N ILE A 25 -34.40 -3.87 -3.81
CA ILE A 25 -34.31 -4.33 -2.42
C ILE A 25 -35.63 -4.92 -1.91
N SER A 26 -36.73 -4.26 -2.18
CA SER A 26 -38.06 -4.70 -1.70
C SER A 26 -38.49 -6.04 -2.31
N GLU A 27 -38.14 -6.30 -3.56
CA GLU A 27 -38.42 -7.57 -4.24
C GLU A 27 -37.59 -8.70 -3.63
N ILE A 28 -36.27 -8.51 -3.51
CA ILE A 28 -35.34 -9.49 -2.95
C ILE A 28 -35.64 -9.75 -1.48
N SER A 29 -35.96 -8.72 -0.71
CA SER A 29 -36.38 -8.84 0.69
C SER A 29 -37.58 -9.76 0.86
N LYS A 30 -38.63 -9.58 0.05
CA LYS A 30 -39.83 -10.42 0.09
C LYS A 30 -39.57 -11.86 -0.37
N GLN A 31 -38.84 -12.02 -1.48
CA GLN A 31 -38.54 -13.31 -2.09
C GLN A 31 -37.71 -14.21 -1.16
N TYR A 32 -36.66 -13.67 -0.55
CA TYR A 32 -35.72 -14.45 0.28
C TYR A 32 -35.94 -14.27 1.78
N LYS A 33 -36.96 -13.48 2.21
CA LYS A 33 -37.28 -13.16 3.62
C LYS A 33 -36.03 -12.61 4.36
N ILE A 34 -35.32 -11.65 3.73
CA ILE A 34 -34.16 -10.98 4.29
C ILE A 34 -34.56 -9.55 4.66
N ASN A 35 -34.10 -9.07 5.81
CA ASN A 35 -34.38 -7.69 6.23
C ASN A 35 -33.72 -6.68 5.25
N ILE A 36 -34.48 -5.64 4.92
CA ILE A 36 -34.08 -4.57 4.00
C ILE A 36 -32.75 -3.95 4.41
N LEU A 37 -32.51 -3.69 5.70
CA LEU A 37 -31.30 -3.07 6.21
C LEU A 37 -30.04 -3.86 5.84
N HIS A 38 -30.06 -5.20 5.92
CA HIS A 38 -28.91 -6.03 5.56
C HIS A 38 -28.65 -6.06 4.04
N LEU A 39 -29.71 -5.90 3.24
CA LEU A 39 -29.57 -5.76 1.78
C LEU A 39 -28.98 -4.39 1.42
N GLU A 40 -29.37 -3.32 2.11
CA GLU A 40 -28.79 -1.99 1.97
C GLU A 40 -27.31 -1.97 2.32
N ASP A 41 -26.89 -2.70 3.36
CA ASP A 41 -25.49 -2.87 3.72
C ASP A 41 -24.64 -3.44 2.57
N CYS A 42 -25.22 -4.33 1.77
CA CYS A 42 -24.54 -4.87 0.59
C CYS A 42 -24.37 -3.83 -0.52
N ILE A 43 -25.29 -2.87 -0.67
CA ILE A 43 -25.26 -1.85 -1.72
C ILE A 43 -24.42 -0.63 -1.31
N ASN A 44 -24.59 -0.13 -0.07
CA ASN A 44 -23.94 1.08 0.41
C ASN A 44 -22.42 0.90 0.47
N ALA A 45 -21.70 1.60 -0.42
CA ALA A 45 -20.25 1.45 -0.61
C ALA A 45 -19.42 1.61 0.68
N ASN A 46 -19.89 2.39 1.64
CA ASN A 46 -19.13 2.75 2.85
C ASN A 46 -19.27 1.75 4.00
N HIS A 47 -20.18 0.76 3.91
CA HIS A 47 -20.28 -0.25 4.95
C HIS A 47 -19.00 -1.08 5.09
N LEU A 48 -18.59 -1.25 6.35
CA LEU A 48 -17.44 -2.06 6.74
C LEU A 48 -17.79 -3.54 6.82
N PRO A 49 -16.80 -4.43 6.76
CA PRO A 49 -16.98 -5.86 7.02
C PRO A 49 -17.64 -6.09 8.38
N LYS A 50 -18.57 -7.03 8.44
CA LYS A 50 -19.26 -7.46 9.67
C LYS A 50 -19.85 -8.86 9.51
N ALA A 51 -20.25 -9.48 10.62
CA ALA A 51 -21.04 -10.71 10.61
C ALA A 51 -22.08 -10.69 11.71
N GLU A 52 -23.28 -11.15 11.39
CA GLU A 52 -24.43 -11.13 12.30
C GLU A 52 -25.19 -12.46 12.27
N ASP A 53 -25.57 -12.92 13.44
CA ASP A 53 -26.50 -14.03 13.60
C ASP A 53 -27.94 -13.48 13.71
N LEU A 54 -28.74 -13.73 12.70
CA LEU A 54 -30.14 -13.28 12.62
C LEU A 54 -31.13 -14.41 12.90
N GLY A 55 -30.71 -15.42 13.63
CA GLY A 55 -31.49 -16.63 13.88
C GLY A 55 -31.45 -17.63 12.73
N GLU A 56 -32.49 -17.67 11.90
CA GLU A 56 -32.54 -18.58 10.73
C GLU A 56 -31.53 -18.20 9.64
N ILE A 57 -31.05 -16.96 9.63
CA ILE A 57 -30.14 -16.43 8.63
C ILE A 57 -28.81 -16.06 9.29
N LYS A 58 -27.71 -16.53 8.76
CA LYS A 58 -26.36 -16.01 9.10
C LYS A 58 -25.95 -15.05 8.01
N PHE A 59 -25.56 -13.85 8.40
CA PHE A 59 -25.16 -12.80 7.48
C PHE A 59 -23.68 -12.47 7.65
N ILE A 60 -22.94 -12.47 6.55
CA ILE A 60 -21.54 -12.08 6.49
C ILE A 60 -21.39 -11.03 5.39
N LEU A 61 -20.90 -9.85 5.75
CA LEU A 61 -20.49 -8.81 4.80
C LEU A 61 -18.98 -8.75 4.81
N ALA A 62 -18.35 -9.25 3.77
CA ALA A 62 -16.91 -9.24 3.60
C ALA A 62 -16.49 -8.34 2.45
N ARG A 63 -15.21 -8.03 2.37
CA ARG A 63 -14.62 -7.30 1.24
C ARG A 63 -13.49 -8.11 0.64
N THR A 64 -13.44 -8.22 -0.66
CA THR A 64 -12.36 -8.86 -1.41
C THR A 64 -11.42 -7.80 -1.95
N SER A 65 -10.11 -8.09 -1.97
CA SER A 65 -9.12 -7.20 -2.57
C SER A 65 -9.37 -7.04 -4.06
N SER A 66 -9.24 -5.83 -4.57
CA SER A 66 -9.36 -5.50 -5.99
C SER A 66 -8.26 -4.56 -6.44
N GLU A 67 -7.93 -4.62 -7.73
CA GLU A 67 -6.98 -3.67 -8.28
C GLU A 67 -7.56 -2.26 -8.28
N PRO A 68 -6.78 -1.25 -7.86
CA PRO A 68 -7.26 0.13 -7.85
C PRO A 68 -7.46 0.65 -9.26
N GLY A 69 -8.68 1.06 -9.58
CA GLY A 69 -9.01 1.75 -10.83
C GLY A 69 -8.44 3.16 -10.92
N ASN A 70 -8.11 3.79 -9.79
CA ASN A 70 -7.64 5.18 -9.69
C ASN A 70 -6.19 5.28 -9.24
N LYS A 71 -5.50 6.33 -9.71
CA LYS A 71 -4.13 6.68 -9.27
C LYS A 71 -4.05 7.12 -7.79
N PHE A 72 -5.15 7.59 -7.22
CA PHE A 72 -5.23 8.08 -5.85
C PHE A 72 -5.98 7.07 -4.96
N LEU A 73 -5.34 6.65 -3.88
CA LEU A 73 -5.89 5.72 -2.90
C LEU A 73 -6.44 6.53 -1.71
N ASN A 74 -7.70 6.94 -1.81
CA ASN A 74 -8.33 7.79 -0.79
C ASN A 74 -9.12 6.98 0.24
N SER A 75 -9.69 5.85 -0.19
CA SER A 75 -10.61 5.06 0.62
C SER A 75 -10.42 3.56 0.43
N ILE A 76 -11.06 2.78 1.30
CA ILE A 76 -11.13 1.33 1.20
C ILE A 76 -11.86 0.87 -0.07
N ASN A 77 -12.73 1.71 -0.64
CA ASN A 77 -13.47 1.40 -1.86
C ASN A 77 -12.57 1.38 -3.10
N ASP A 78 -11.40 2.05 -3.03
CA ASP A 78 -10.44 2.07 -4.14
C ASP A 78 -9.62 0.79 -4.23
N ILE A 79 -9.57 -0.01 -3.16
CA ILE A 79 -8.74 -1.22 -3.06
C ILE A 79 -9.55 -2.51 -2.86
N SER A 80 -10.86 -2.41 -2.68
CA SER A 80 -11.69 -3.58 -2.36
C SER A 80 -13.14 -3.43 -2.83
N THR A 81 -13.78 -4.56 -3.10
CA THR A 81 -15.21 -4.67 -3.39
C THR A 81 -15.90 -5.53 -2.36
N LYS A 82 -17.21 -5.33 -2.18
CA LYS A 82 -18.00 -6.07 -1.19
C LYS A 82 -18.58 -7.34 -1.75
N VAL A 83 -18.74 -8.31 -0.85
CA VAL A 83 -19.53 -9.53 -1.04
C VAL A 83 -20.38 -9.72 0.20
N GLY A 84 -21.70 -9.69 0.04
CA GLY A 84 -22.65 -10.08 1.07
C GLY A 84 -22.97 -11.58 0.91
N ILE A 85 -22.96 -12.32 2.01
CA ILE A 85 -23.25 -13.75 2.04
C ILE A 85 -24.34 -13.95 3.08
N PHE A 86 -25.51 -14.46 2.64
CA PHE A 86 -26.60 -14.84 3.50
C PHE A 86 -26.72 -16.36 3.45
N ILE A 87 -26.71 -17.00 4.61
CA ILE A 87 -26.72 -18.45 4.74
C ILE A 87 -27.96 -18.87 5.53
N LYS A 88 -28.75 -19.76 4.95
CA LYS A 88 -29.85 -20.48 5.57
C LYS A 88 -29.57 -21.98 5.46
N GLU A 89 -30.39 -22.79 6.14
CA GLU A 89 -30.25 -24.24 6.13
C GLU A 89 -30.27 -24.83 4.70
N ASN A 90 -31.15 -24.30 3.83
CA ASN A 90 -31.38 -24.79 2.47
C ASN A 90 -31.03 -23.77 1.37
N LEU A 91 -30.38 -22.64 1.71
CA LEU A 91 -30.08 -21.58 0.76
C LEU A 91 -28.78 -20.85 1.13
N ILE A 92 -27.95 -20.60 0.16
CA ILE A 92 -26.92 -19.56 0.25
C ILE A 92 -27.18 -18.52 -0.83
N LEU A 93 -27.18 -17.25 -0.43
CA LEU A 93 -27.35 -16.11 -1.32
C LEU A 93 -26.10 -15.24 -1.27
N THR A 94 -25.48 -15.01 -2.42
CA THR A 94 -24.37 -14.08 -2.57
C THR A 94 -24.81 -12.82 -3.27
N ILE A 95 -24.36 -11.65 -2.78
CA ILE A 95 -24.66 -10.33 -3.37
C ILE A 95 -23.37 -9.58 -3.57
N HIS A 96 -23.07 -9.18 -4.80
CA HIS A 96 -21.90 -8.38 -5.14
C HIS A 96 -22.17 -7.44 -6.32
N ARG A 97 -21.38 -6.36 -6.41
CA ARG A 97 -21.54 -5.39 -7.49
C ARG A 97 -20.61 -5.70 -8.66
N VAL A 98 -19.35 -5.96 -8.37
CA VAL A 98 -18.32 -6.23 -9.37
C VAL A 98 -18.16 -7.73 -9.53
N ASP A 99 -17.88 -8.14 -10.73
CA ASP A 99 -17.60 -9.53 -11.06
C ASP A 99 -16.59 -10.17 -10.11
N ASN A 100 -16.94 -11.36 -9.58
CA ASN A 100 -16.11 -12.04 -8.59
C ASN A 100 -15.61 -13.37 -9.15
N GLU A 101 -14.31 -13.41 -9.41
CA GLU A 101 -13.66 -14.58 -10.01
C GLU A 101 -13.80 -15.84 -9.15
N ARG A 102 -13.79 -15.69 -7.81
CA ARG A 102 -13.95 -16.87 -6.91
C ARG A 102 -15.36 -17.45 -6.96
N ILE A 103 -16.38 -16.59 -6.99
CA ILE A 103 -17.78 -17.05 -7.14
C ILE A 103 -17.92 -17.86 -8.43
N LYS A 104 -17.39 -17.35 -9.55
CA LYS A 104 -17.44 -18.06 -10.84
C LYS A 104 -16.72 -19.41 -10.77
N LYS A 105 -15.47 -19.41 -10.33
CA LYS A 105 -14.67 -20.65 -10.23
C LYS A 105 -15.33 -21.68 -9.33
N LEU A 106 -15.79 -21.28 -8.15
CA LEU A 106 -16.45 -22.19 -7.22
C LEU A 106 -17.75 -22.78 -7.82
N SER A 107 -18.51 -21.97 -8.55
CA SER A 107 -19.71 -22.42 -9.28
C SER A 107 -19.37 -23.45 -10.37
N GLU A 108 -18.25 -23.26 -11.09
CA GLU A 108 -17.78 -24.23 -12.08
C GLU A 108 -17.26 -25.51 -11.41
N GLU A 109 -16.51 -25.41 -10.32
CA GLU A 109 -15.98 -26.54 -9.54
C GLU A 109 -17.14 -27.43 -9.03
N LEU A 110 -18.25 -26.81 -8.56
CA LEU A 110 -19.47 -27.54 -8.15
C LEU A 110 -20.15 -28.23 -9.32
N LYS A 111 -20.31 -27.55 -10.45
CA LYS A 111 -20.95 -28.13 -11.65
C LYS A 111 -20.16 -29.29 -12.26
N ASN A 112 -18.85 -29.17 -12.23
CA ASN A 112 -17.94 -30.20 -12.78
C ASN A 112 -17.69 -31.34 -11.79
N GLY A 113 -18.22 -31.25 -10.56
CA GLY A 113 -18.04 -32.28 -9.52
C GLY A 113 -16.63 -32.34 -8.91
N THR A 114 -15.75 -31.37 -9.22
CA THR A 114 -14.41 -31.27 -8.63
C THR A 114 -14.43 -30.76 -7.19
N PHE A 115 -15.49 -30.08 -6.80
CA PHE A 115 -15.79 -29.70 -5.44
C PHE A 115 -17.22 -30.19 -5.07
N GLN A 116 -17.35 -30.74 -3.89
CA GLN A 116 -18.64 -31.18 -3.36
C GLN A 116 -18.98 -30.43 -2.07
N ALA A 117 -20.15 -29.85 -2.00
CA ALA A 117 -20.67 -29.16 -0.82
C ALA A 117 -21.85 -29.94 -0.26
N ALA A 118 -21.70 -30.45 0.97
CA ALA A 118 -22.78 -31.15 1.68
C ALA A 118 -23.87 -30.19 2.19
N ASN A 119 -23.53 -28.93 2.42
CA ASN A 119 -24.41 -27.91 2.96
C ASN A 119 -23.96 -26.49 2.54
N PRO A 120 -24.80 -25.43 2.71
CA PRO A 120 -24.49 -24.07 2.36
C PRO A 120 -23.28 -23.49 3.09
N TYR A 121 -23.00 -23.94 4.31
CA TYR A 121 -21.90 -23.44 5.13
C TYR A 121 -20.53 -23.76 4.51
N ARG A 122 -20.43 -24.90 3.82
CA ARG A 122 -19.23 -25.30 3.09
C ARG A 122 -18.91 -24.33 1.94
N ILE A 123 -19.94 -23.88 1.21
CA ILE A 123 -19.77 -22.86 0.17
C ILE A 123 -19.34 -21.53 0.80
N ALA A 124 -19.99 -21.13 1.91
CA ALA A 124 -19.61 -19.89 2.60
C ALA A 124 -18.15 -19.91 3.07
N LEU A 125 -17.67 -21.04 3.60
CA LEU A 125 -16.27 -21.22 4.00
C LEU A 125 -15.31 -21.05 2.83
N GLU A 126 -15.60 -21.67 1.68
CA GLU A 126 -14.80 -21.53 0.47
C GLU A 126 -14.78 -20.09 -0.08
N LEU A 127 -15.90 -19.38 0.05
CA LEU A 127 -15.96 -17.95 -0.28
C LEU A 127 -15.09 -17.11 0.67
N GLY A 128 -15.16 -17.37 1.98
CA GLY A 128 -14.31 -16.72 2.98
C GLY A 128 -12.83 -16.97 2.74
N SER A 129 -12.44 -18.22 2.50
CA SER A 129 -11.07 -18.59 2.11
C SER A 129 -10.62 -17.90 0.82
N GLY A 130 -11.50 -17.84 -0.19
CA GLY A 130 -11.23 -17.13 -1.45
C GLY A 130 -11.00 -15.62 -1.26
N ILE A 131 -11.76 -15.00 -0.35
CA ILE A 131 -11.57 -13.59 0.01
C ILE A 131 -10.17 -13.39 0.64
N LEU A 132 -9.77 -14.21 1.61
CA LEU A 132 -8.44 -14.12 2.22
C LEU A 132 -7.32 -14.38 1.22
N LYS A 133 -7.50 -15.36 0.31
CA LYS A 133 -6.55 -15.61 -0.80
C LYS A 133 -6.39 -14.40 -1.73
N SER A 134 -7.43 -13.58 -1.90
CA SER A 134 -7.30 -12.34 -2.68
C SER A 134 -6.36 -11.32 -2.03
N TYR A 135 -6.40 -11.21 -0.70
CA TYR A 135 -5.47 -10.38 0.06
C TYR A 135 -4.05 -10.94 0.08
N ARG A 136 -3.88 -12.27 0.14
CA ARG A 136 -2.56 -12.92 0.01
C ARG A 136 -1.92 -12.59 -1.33
N LYS A 137 -2.67 -12.70 -2.42
CA LYS A 137 -2.20 -12.32 -3.77
C LYS A 137 -1.78 -10.85 -3.84
N GLU A 138 -2.57 -9.98 -3.24
CA GLU A 138 -2.27 -8.55 -3.16
C GLU A 138 -1.01 -8.27 -2.33
N ASN A 139 -0.85 -8.95 -1.19
CA ASN A 139 0.34 -8.83 -0.35
C ASN A 139 1.62 -9.17 -1.12
N ILE A 140 1.65 -10.31 -1.83
CA ILE A 140 2.78 -10.73 -2.67
C ILE A 140 3.09 -9.68 -3.74
N ASN A 141 2.07 -9.17 -4.45
CA ASN A 141 2.24 -8.14 -5.48
C ASN A 141 2.84 -6.83 -4.91
N LEU A 142 2.45 -6.45 -3.69
CA LEU A 142 2.99 -5.25 -3.03
C LEU A 142 4.41 -5.48 -2.52
N LEU A 143 4.76 -6.68 -2.05
CA LEU A 143 6.13 -7.04 -1.68
C LEU A 143 7.08 -6.94 -2.88
N GLU A 144 6.72 -7.53 -4.01
CA GLU A 144 7.51 -7.43 -5.24
C GLU A 144 7.72 -5.97 -5.70
N LYS A 145 6.68 -5.14 -5.56
CA LYS A 145 6.80 -3.70 -5.86
C LYS A 145 7.72 -2.98 -4.88
N MET A 146 7.69 -3.34 -3.61
CA MET A 146 8.55 -2.77 -2.58
C MET A 146 10.02 -3.10 -2.84
N GLU A 147 10.35 -4.36 -3.14
CA GLU A 147 11.70 -4.81 -3.48
C GLU A 147 12.26 -4.06 -4.70
N LYS A 148 11.44 -3.85 -5.73
CA LYS A 148 11.84 -3.06 -6.90
C LYS A 148 12.16 -1.61 -6.54
N ILE A 149 11.36 -0.99 -5.67
CA ILE A 149 11.61 0.39 -5.23
C ILE A 149 12.86 0.45 -4.36
N GLU A 150 13.08 -0.51 -3.47
CA GLU A 150 14.26 -0.63 -2.64
C GLU A 150 15.53 -0.71 -3.51
N ASN A 151 15.56 -1.60 -4.49
CA ASN A 151 16.65 -1.71 -5.44
C ASN A 151 16.88 -0.38 -6.21
N ASP A 152 15.81 0.29 -6.64
CA ASP A 152 15.90 1.60 -7.32
C ASP A 152 16.57 2.67 -6.41
N ILE A 153 16.29 2.67 -5.10
CA ILE A 153 16.87 3.61 -4.12
C ILE A 153 18.38 3.39 -3.97
N PHE A 154 18.83 2.14 -3.97
CA PHE A 154 20.25 1.82 -3.78
C PHE A 154 21.09 1.92 -5.06
N THR A 155 20.50 1.66 -6.22
CA THR A 155 21.26 1.58 -7.49
C THR A 155 21.26 2.88 -8.27
N LYS A 156 20.25 3.72 -8.14
CA LYS A 156 20.15 4.98 -8.90
C LYS A 156 20.82 6.12 -8.15
N THR A 157 21.82 6.74 -8.80
CA THR A 157 22.55 7.90 -8.28
C THR A 157 21.64 9.13 -8.16
N ASP A 158 20.69 9.28 -9.10
CA ASP A 158 19.67 10.34 -9.06
C ASP A 158 18.39 9.82 -8.37
N SER A 159 18.29 10.01 -7.06
CA SER A 159 17.05 9.73 -6.34
C SER A 159 15.98 10.76 -6.72
N ASN A 160 15.18 10.42 -7.71
CA ASN A 160 14.06 11.24 -8.14
C ASN A 160 12.96 11.25 -7.07
N SER A 161 12.26 12.37 -6.95
CA SER A 161 11.05 12.53 -6.12
C SER A 161 9.93 11.49 -6.44
N ASN A 162 10.12 10.68 -7.48
CA ASN A 162 9.21 9.63 -7.89
C ASN A 162 9.26 8.39 -6.97
N GLU A 163 10.44 7.99 -6.47
CA GLU A 163 10.60 6.82 -5.60
C GLU A 163 9.88 7.03 -4.27
N ILE A 164 10.02 8.20 -3.67
CA ILE A 164 9.30 8.54 -2.43
C ILE A 164 7.77 8.52 -2.65
N LYS A 165 7.27 9.03 -3.78
CA LYS A 165 5.83 8.98 -4.11
C LYS A 165 5.34 7.55 -4.31
N ARG A 166 6.16 6.66 -4.92
CA ARG A 166 5.84 5.23 -5.09
C ARG A 166 5.78 4.53 -3.72
N LEU A 167 6.75 4.79 -2.82
CA LEU A 167 6.75 4.27 -1.44
C LEU A 167 5.52 4.72 -0.66
N TYR A 168 5.15 6.00 -0.73
CA TYR A 168 3.95 6.51 -0.06
C TYR A 168 2.67 5.86 -0.55
N ARG A 169 2.55 5.62 -1.86
CA ARG A 169 1.39 4.89 -2.42
C ARG A 169 1.34 3.45 -1.93
N LEU A 170 2.48 2.77 -1.92
CA LEU A 170 2.59 1.40 -1.43
C LEU A 170 2.22 1.33 0.05
N LYS A 171 2.82 2.17 0.89
CA LYS A 171 2.48 2.28 2.31
C LYS A 171 1.00 2.56 2.52
N ARG A 172 0.42 3.50 1.78
CA ARG A 172 -1.00 3.85 1.87
C ARG A 172 -1.88 2.64 1.56
N ARG A 173 -1.54 1.89 0.49
CA ARG A 173 -2.27 0.68 0.09
C ARG A 173 -2.14 -0.43 1.15
N ALA A 174 -0.94 -0.66 1.68
CA ALA A 174 -0.71 -1.60 2.77
C ALA A 174 -1.52 -1.23 4.02
N SER A 175 -1.52 0.04 4.43
CA SER A 175 -2.27 0.53 5.59
C SER A 175 -3.79 0.40 5.41
N LEU A 176 -4.33 0.62 4.21
CA LEU A 176 -5.76 0.45 3.95
C LEU A 176 -6.16 -1.03 4.00
N ASN A 177 -5.34 -1.94 3.44
CA ASN A 177 -5.58 -3.38 3.54
C ASN A 177 -5.48 -3.86 4.98
N LEU A 178 -4.49 -3.39 5.74
CA LEU A 178 -4.32 -3.70 7.16
C LEU A 178 -5.56 -3.29 7.97
N LYS A 179 -6.08 -2.08 7.73
CA LYS A 179 -7.31 -1.60 8.36
C LYS A 179 -8.51 -2.51 8.03
N LEU A 180 -8.67 -2.90 6.76
CA LEU A 180 -9.75 -3.80 6.35
C LEU A 180 -9.63 -5.17 7.00
N LEU A 181 -8.45 -5.75 7.03
CA LEU A 181 -8.19 -7.04 7.65
C LEU A 181 -8.42 -6.99 9.17
N SER A 182 -8.00 -5.93 9.84
CA SER A 182 -8.27 -5.73 11.27
C SER A 182 -9.77 -5.78 11.59
N ILE A 183 -10.60 -5.11 10.77
CA ILE A 183 -12.05 -5.15 10.93
C ILE A 183 -12.62 -6.54 10.52
N SER A 184 -11.99 -7.18 9.55
CA SER A 184 -12.41 -8.51 9.05
C SER A 184 -12.24 -9.64 10.07
N ASN A 185 -11.51 -9.42 11.16
CA ASN A 185 -11.38 -10.37 12.26
C ASN A 185 -12.76 -10.79 12.82
N GLU A 186 -13.75 -9.89 12.80
CA GLU A 186 -15.10 -10.16 13.27
C GLU A 186 -15.76 -11.28 12.45
N TRP A 187 -15.81 -11.13 11.12
CA TRP A 187 -16.44 -12.13 10.27
C TRP A 187 -15.62 -13.43 10.18
N VAL A 188 -14.29 -13.37 10.28
CA VAL A 188 -13.45 -14.57 10.33
C VAL A 188 -13.77 -15.41 11.57
N ASN A 189 -13.81 -14.78 12.75
CA ASN A 189 -14.17 -15.48 13.98
C ASN A 189 -15.63 -15.93 14.01
N PHE A 190 -16.52 -15.31 13.23
CA PHE A 190 -17.92 -15.72 13.13
C PHE A 190 -18.06 -17.14 12.56
N TYR A 191 -17.13 -17.60 11.72
CA TYR A 191 -17.15 -18.97 11.19
C TYR A 191 -17.04 -20.04 12.28
N ASP A 192 -16.45 -19.75 13.43
CA ASP A 192 -16.40 -20.66 14.59
C ASP A 192 -17.82 -21.01 15.15
N LYS A 193 -18.80 -20.15 14.87
CA LYS A 193 -20.20 -20.34 15.28
C LYS A 193 -21.04 -21.08 14.24
N LEU A 194 -20.48 -21.34 13.05
CA LEU A 194 -21.17 -22.07 11.99
C LEU A 194 -20.94 -23.57 12.12
N PRO A 195 -21.85 -24.40 11.60
CA PRO A 195 -21.69 -25.85 11.61
C PRO A 195 -20.70 -26.34 10.56
N ILE A 196 -19.42 -26.02 10.77
CA ILE A 196 -18.27 -26.44 9.99
C ILE A 196 -17.28 -27.21 10.88
N GLU A 197 -16.37 -27.96 10.27
CA GLU A 197 -15.35 -28.67 11.01
C GLU A 197 -14.34 -27.71 11.64
N LYS A 198 -13.91 -28.01 12.87
CA LYS A 198 -12.96 -27.16 13.60
C LYS A 198 -11.63 -27.01 12.87
N ILE A 199 -11.20 -28.04 12.17
CA ILE A 199 -9.97 -28.03 11.37
C ILE A 199 -10.07 -27.02 10.22
N GLU A 200 -11.23 -26.93 9.56
CA GLU A 200 -11.49 -26.01 8.46
C GLU A 200 -11.54 -24.54 8.93
N PHE A 201 -12.14 -24.32 10.11
CA PHE A 201 -12.11 -23.00 10.74
C PHE A 201 -10.68 -22.58 11.09
N ASN A 202 -9.88 -23.50 11.65
CA ASN A 202 -8.49 -23.20 11.99
C ASN A 202 -7.67 -22.85 10.74
N ASP A 203 -7.84 -23.56 9.63
CA ASP A 203 -7.18 -23.24 8.34
C ASP A 203 -7.56 -21.84 7.83
N LEU A 204 -8.84 -21.47 7.92
CA LEU A 204 -9.30 -20.12 7.59
C LEU A 204 -8.62 -19.07 8.47
N LYS A 205 -8.56 -19.32 9.80
CA LYS A 205 -7.96 -18.42 10.78
C LYS A 205 -6.44 -18.29 10.60
N ASP A 206 -5.77 -19.39 10.30
CA ASP A 206 -4.34 -19.39 10.02
C ASP A 206 -4.02 -18.57 8.76
N THR A 207 -4.82 -18.74 7.70
CA THR A 207 -4.73 -17.92 6.49
C THR A 207 -4.95 -16.44 6.80
N TYR A 208 -5.92 -16.09 7.64
CA TYR A 208 -6.15 -14.71 8.07
C TYR A 208 -4.94 -14.16 8.81
N THR A 209 -4.38 -14.90 9.75
CA THR A 209 -3.21 -14.48 10.55
C THR A 209 -1.98 -14.26 9.67
N GLU A 210 -1.72 -15.16 8.72
CA GLU A 210 -0.64 -15.03 7.73
C GLU A 210 -0.78 -13.74 6.92
N VAL A 211 -1.96 -13.51 6.36
CA VAL A 211 -2.21 -12.32 5.53
C VAL A 211 -2.10 -11.03 6.35
N MET A 212 -2.62 -11.03 7.57
CA MET A 212 -2.54 -9.90 8.50
C MET A 212 -1.08 -9.55 8.79
N SER A 213 -0.28 -10.53 9.20
CA SER A 213 1.16 -10.36 9.47
C SER A 213 1.93 -9.89 8.22
N GLY A 214 1.56 -10.37 7.04
CA GLY A 214 2.16 -9.92 5.77
C GLY A 214 1.94 -8.42 5.52
N PHE A 215 0.75 -7.89 5.78
CA PHE A 215 0.48 -6.46 5.63
C PHE A 215 1.08 -5.61 6.76
N GLU A 216 1.20 -6.13 7.97
CA GLU A 216 1.95 -5.49 9.06
C GLU A 216 3.42 -5.33 8.68
N TYR A 217 4.04 -6.39 8.16
CA TYR A 217 5.40 -6.37 7.64
C TYR A 217 5.56 -5.32 6.53
N LEU A 218 4.70 -5.33 5.50
CA LEU A 218 4.71 -4.36 4.41
C LEU A 218 4.63 -2.92 4.91
N ASN A 219 3.73 -2.65 5.85
CA ASN A 219 3.54 -1.30 6.41
C ASN A 219 4.77 -0.83 7.18
N SER A 220 5.37 -1.71 7.98
CA SER A 220 6.60 -1.46 8.76
C SER A 220 7.79 -1.22 7.82
N GLN A 221 8.05 -2.12 6.89
CA GLN A 221 9.16 -2.01 5.95
C GLN A 221 9.04 -0.78 5.05
N SER A 222 7.83 -0.47 4.57
CA SER A 222 7.61 0.77 3.79
C SER A 222 7.97 2.02 4.60
N THR A 223 7.69 2.03 5.90
CA THR A 223 8.05 3.15 6.78
C THR A 223 9.56 3.24 6.96
N SER A 224 10.24 2.12 7.15
CA SER A 224 11.70 2.05 7.26
C SER A 224 12.40 2.51 5.98
N LEU A 225 11.90 2.10 4.82
CA LEU A 225 12.43 2.53 3.52
C LEU A 225 12.23 4.03 3.27
N ILE A 226 11.11 4.61 3.70
CA ILE A 226 10.89 6.07 3.63
C ILE A 226 11.93 6.79 4.49
N SER A 227 12.17 6.34 5.73
CA SER A 227 13.16 6.92 6.61
C SER A 227 14.58 6.81 6.06
N LEU A 228 14.92 5.65 5.50
CA LEU A 228 16.21 5.43 4.83
C LEU A 228 16.39 6.35 3.63
N PHE A 229 15.36 6.48 2.77
CA PHE A 229 15.39 7.39 1.62
C PHE A 229 15.67 8.84 2.04
N LEU A 230 15.00 9.32 3.09
CA LEU A 230 15.22 10.67 3.63
C LEU A 230 16.64 10.83 4.16
N ALA A 231 17.15 9.86 4.93
CA ALA A 231 18.52 9.89 5.45
C ALA A 231 19.57 9.92 4.32
N LEU A 232 19.41 9.12 3.27
CA LEU A 232 20.29 9.14 2.10
C LEU A 232 20.21 10.48 1.34
N SER A 233 19.01 11.06 1.23
CA SER A 233 18.83 12.39 0.62
C SER A 233 19.55 13.49 1.42
N ASP A 234 19.42 13.46 2.74
CA ASP A 234 20.12 14.41 3.63
C ASP A 234 21.63 14.25 3.55
N GLN A 235 22.13 13.02 3.49
CA GLN A 235 23.56 12.76 3.30
C GLN A 235 24.08 13.37 2.00
N ARG A 236 23.38 13.16 0.88
CA ARG A 236 23.75 13.75 -0.44
C ARG A 236 23.73 15.28 -0.42
N ASN A 237 22.72 15.87 0.24
CA ASN A 237 22.66 17.31 0.42
C ASN A 237 23.85 17.83 1.22
N ASN A 238 24.23 17.13 2.30
CA ASN A 238 25.40 17.48 3.11
C ASN A 238 26.70 17.35 2.31
N GLU A 239 26.85 16.34 1.46
CA GLU A 239 28.00 16.20 0.57
C GLU A 239 28.07 17.35 -0.45
N SER A 240 26.94 17.74 -1.04
CA SER A 240 26.87 18.88 -1.97
C SER A 240 27.23 20.20 -1.27
N MET A 241 26.69 20.43 -0.06
CA MET A 241 27.05 21.61 0.75
C MET A 241 28.54 21.62 1.13
N LYS A 242 29.11 20.45 1.46
CA LYS A 242 30.54 20.31 1.73
C LYS A 242 31.38 20.72 0.53
N ILE A 243 31.03 20.23 -0.67
CA ILE A 243 31.71 20.60 -1.92
C ILE A 243 31.66 22.13 -2.11
N LEU A 244 30.45 22.74 -1.98
CA LEU A 244 30.29 24.19 -2.11
C LEU A 244 31.12 24.94 -1.08
N ALA A 245 31.17 24.50 0.17
CA ALA A 245 31.97 25.10 1.23
C ALA A 245 33.48 25.04 0.89
N VAL A 246 33.96 23.91 0.34
CA VAL A 246 35.33 23.74 -0.10
C VAL A 246 35.67 24.76 -1.20
N TYR A 247 34.83 24.83 -2.25
CA TYR A 247 35.03 25.84 -3.30
C TYR A 247 35.07 27.26 -2.73
N SER A 248 34.10 27.61 -1.88
CA SER A 248 34.02 28.93 -1.27
C SER A 248 35.25 29.26 -0.44
N ALA A 249 35.80 28.32 0.31
CA ALA A 249 37.01 28.52 1.13
C ALA A 249 38.25 28.85 0.30
N TYR A 250 38.34 28.34 -0.93
CA TYR A 250 39.44 28.71 -1.85
C TYR A 250 39.18 30.03 -2.59
N PHE A 251 37.98 30.22 -3.13
CA PHE A 251 37.67 31.32 -4.00
C PHE A 251 37.46 32.65 -3.27
N LEU A 252 36.82 32.65 -2.09
CA LEU A 252 36.51 33.89 -1.38
C LEU A 252 37.76 34.74 -1.03
N PRO A 253 38.84 34.19 -0.43
CA PRO A 253 40.01 34.98 -0.10
C PRO A 253 40.75 35.50 -1.37
N ILE A 254 40.80 34.65 -2.41
CA ILE A 254 41.44 35.03 -3.67
C ILE A 254 40.66 36.15 -4.36
N THR A 255 39.32 36.00 -4.44
CA THR A 255 38.45 37.02 -5.05
C THR A 255 38.50 38.34 -4.28
N PHE A 256 38.51 38.27 -2.94
CA PHE A 256 38.64 39.45 -2.10
C PHE A 256 39.94 40.20 -2.40
N LEU A 257 41.11 39.53 -2.48
CA LEU A 257 42.38 40.14 -2.83
C LEU A 257 42.37 40.72 -4.27
N ALA A 258 41.89 39.94 -5.23
CA ALA A 258 41.80 40.40 -6.62
C ALA A 258 40.87 41.61 -6.75
N SER A 259 39.74 41.63 -6.03
CA SER A 259 38.85 42.81 -6.03
C SER A 259 39.48 44.04 -5.38
N LEU A 260 40.20 43.84 -4.26
CA LEU A 260 40.89 44.95 -3.56
C LEU A 260 41.93 45.59 -4.46
N TYR A 261 42.76 44.80 -5.14
CA TYR A 261 43.76 45.28 -6.07
C TYR A 261 43.20 45.74 -7.44
N GLY A 262 41.95 45.39 -7.74
CA GLY A 262 41.20 45.88 -8.90
C GLY A 262 40.54 47.26 -8.71
N MET A 263 40.58 47.82 -7.49
CA MET A 263 40.01 49.14 -7.19
C MET A 263 40.98 50.24 -7.57
N ASN A 264 40.49 51.35 -8.16
CA ASN A 264 41.26 52.48 -8.59
C ASN A 264 41.49 53.49 -7.43
N PHE A 265 42.24 53.13 -6.40
CA PHE A 265 42.67 54.05 -5.36
C PHE A 265 43.99 54.73 -5.75
N GLN A 266 44.17 56.00 -5.37
CA GLN A 266 45.36 56.78 -5.70
C GLN A 266 46.63 56.37 -4.94
N GLU A 267 46.43 55.78 -3.72
CA GLU A 267 47.50 55.21 -2.89
C GLU A 267 47.14 53.79 -2.48
N MET A 268 47.78 52.81 -3.08
CA MET A 268 47.64 51.40 -2.72
C MET A 268 49.02 50.80 -2.44
N PHE A 269 49.15 50.11 -1.32
CA PHE A 269 50.38 49.43 -0.93
C PHE A 269 50.80 48.41 -2.00
N GLY A 270 51.99 48.68 -2.62
CA GLY A 270 52.60 47.74 -3.56
C GLY A 270 52.26 47.96 -5.05
N ILE A 271 51.31 48.84 -5.45
CA ILE A 271 50.98 49.08 -6.86
C ILE A 271 52.06 49.78 -7.60
N ASP A 272 52.72 50.77 -6.97
CA ASP A 272 53.84 51.58 -7.59
C ASP A 272 55.14 50.81 -7.60
N HIS A 273 55.19 49.58 -7.11
CA HIS A 273 56.42 48.80 -7.10
C HIS A 273 56.51 47.92 -8.35
N GLU A 274 57.68 47.90 -9.01
CA GLU A 274 57.96 47.15 -10.25
C GLU A 274 57.55 45.61 -10.12
N TYR A 275 57.59 45.07 -8.92
CA TYR A 275 57.24 43.67 -8.61
C TYR A 275 55.92 43.52 -7.86
N GLY A 276 55.06 44.51 -7.69
CA GLY A 276 53.82 44.49 -6.90
C GLY A 276 52.83 43.44 -7.35
N PHE A 277 52.66 43.22 -8.64
CA PHE A 277 51.84 42.18 -9.20
C PHE A 277 52.31 40.76 -8.80
N TYR A 278 53.62 40.53 -8.84
CA TYR A 278 54.19 39.22 -8.46
C TYR A 278 54.04 38.94 -6.96
N TRP A 279 54.14 39.96 -6.12
CA TRP A 279 53.88 39.85 -4.68
C TRP A 279 52.41 39.47 -4.39
N MET A 280 51.46 40.09 -5.07
CA MET A 280 50.03 39.75 -4.96
C MET A 280 49.78 38.31 -5.36
N LEU A 281 50.31 37.87 -6.50
CA LEU A 281 50.22 36.47 -6.94
C LEU A 281 50.82 35.49 -5.91
N GLY A 282 51.99 35.83 -5.34
CA GLY A 282 52.62 35.03 -4.29
C GLY A 282 51.73 34.88 -3.05
N ILE A 283 51.10 35.97 -2.60
CA ILE A 283 50.15 35.92 -1.47
C ILE A 283 48.95 35.03 -1.79
N MET A 284 48.36 35.09 -2.99
CA MET A 284 47.28 34.22 -3.41
C MET A 284 47.67 32.73 -3.36
N VAL A 285 48.87 32.39 -3.83
CA VAL A 285 49.41 31.03 -3.78
C VAL A 285 49.58 30.58 -2.33
N VAL A 286 50.11 31.41 -1.45
CA VAL A 286 50.23 31.10 -0.02
C VAL A 286 48.89 30.86 0.62
N ILE A 287 47.87 31.65 0.29
CA ILE A 287 46.49 31.42 0.80
C ILE A 287 45.95 30.06 0.34
N VAL A 288 46.12 29.68 -0.92
CA VAL A 288 45.73 28.38 -1.44
C VAL A 288 46.39 27.24 -0.64
N ILE A 289 47.70 27.35 -0.42
CA ILE A 289 48.48 26.36 0.32
C ILE A 289 47.99 26.26 1.78
N VAL A 290 47.82 27.38 2.46
CA VAL A 290 47.34 27.43 3.85
C VAL A 290 45.93 26.83 3.96
N THR A 291 45.03 27.23 3.07
CA THR A 291 43.67 26.69 2.99
C THR A 291 43.69 25.19 2.75
N SER A 292 44.53 24.70 1.84
CA SER A 292 44.69 23.27 1.55
C SER A 292 45.19 22.48 2.75
N ILE A 293 46.20 22.98 3.48
CA ILE A 293 46.72 22.37 4.70
C ILE A 293 45.63 22.32 5.79
N PHE A 294 44.89 23.42 5.98
CA PHE A 294 43.81 23.49 6.97
C PHE A 294 42.69 22.53 6.68
N MET A 295 42.24 22.41 5.42
CA MET A 295 41.22 21.50 4.96
C MET A 295 41.65 20.03 5.13
N LYS A 296 42.92 19.73 4.79
CA LYS A 296 43.49 18.39 4.97
C LYS A 296 43.55 17.97 6.46
N ARG A 297 43.89 18.90 7.35
CA ARG A 297 43.91 18.64 8.81
C ARG A 297 42.52 18.35 9.42
N LYS A 298 41.46 18.96 8.87
CA LYS A 298 40.10 18.79 9.33
C LYS A 298 39.34 17.60 8.68
N ASN A 299 40.02 16.75 7.88
CA ASN A 299 39.41 15.67 7.12
C ASN A 299 38.22 16.12 6.24
N VAL A 300 38.25 17.38 5.79
CA VAL A 300 37.25 17.93 4.88
C VAL A 300 37.66 17.56 3.46
N LYS A 301 37.71 16.27 3.14
CA LYS A 301 37.84 15.78 1.76
C LYS A 301 36.51 15.25 1.29
#